data_d9f204321ce50ba6cef51b925b902e72
#
_entry.id   d9f204321ce50ba6cef51b925b902e72
#
_cell.length_a   1.000
_cell.length_b   1.000
_cell.length_c   1.000
_cell.angle_alpha   90.00
_cell.angle_beta   90.00
_cell.angle_gamma   90.00
#
_symmetry.space_group_name_H-M   'P 1'
#
loop_
_entity.id
_entity.type
_entity.pdbx_description
1 polymer ?
#
loop_
_entity_poly.entity_id
_entity_poly.type
_entity_poly.pdbx_seq_one_letter_code
_entity_poly.pdbx_strand_id
1 'polypeptide(L)'
;MNFECLAPFPAPEKVIIKDAEGDTRVPYERVKSYDDKEFELFIREWVVSLKNKYQVRGFGGAGDKGRDVVAKDENNHYSYYQCKHYDHPLTPSDMLPEFGKLVYYTYNGEIPLPHEYYILAPMDIGPKLNDLIDNPSEINRIVIEKWDSNCRTRITKEPIALDSGIKSYIEKFDFSIIKTKSMLEVIEEHKSTAFYAFRFGGGLTIKRDRHIIVPDVVQKYETVYIQKYLAAISEKEKVSIDTISELEQRFPQYMKNLKVHRERFYSAENLKAFASKHLLTSDYFEDLAEDIYYGIYDFLGKFYSDGYERLNDVMAQVVRIDLNHNLLSKYDLVHPQDRQGICHQLANERRDIVWTNTN
;
A
#
# COMPACT_ATOMS: atom_id res chain seq x y z
N MET A 1 -23.77 -6.78 -18.04
CA MET A 1 -22.66 -7.73 -17.82
C MET A 1 -22.42 -7.81 -16.33
N ASN A 2 -22.70 -8.95 -15.68
CA ASN A 2 -22.37 -9.15 -14.28
C ASN A 2 -20.86 -9.25 -14.15
N PHE A 3 -20.23 -8.24 -13.55
CA PHE A 3 -18.85 -8.35 -13.11
C PHE A 3 -18.84 -9.31 -11.93
N GLU A 4 -18.56 -10.59 -12.17
CA GLU A 4 -18.22 -11.51 -11.09
C GLU A 4 -17.09 -10.92 -10.26
N CYS A 5 -17.25 -10.92 -8.95
CA CYS A 5 -16.20 -10.49 -8.01
C CYS A 5 -14.98 -11.40 -8.24
N LEU A 6 -13.98 -10.89 -8.95
CA LEU A 6 -12.67 -11.54 -8.94
C LEU A 6 -12.14 -11.55 -7.51
N ALA A 7 -11.45 -12.63 -7.15
CA ALA A 7 -10.79 -12.73 -5.85
C ALA A 7 -9.98 -11.45 -5.55
N PRO A 8 -9.89 -11.02 -4.30
CA PRO A 8 -9.03 -9.91 -3.92
C PRO A 8 -7.61 -10.18 -4.42
N PHE A 9 -6.88 -9.11 -4.72
CA PHE A 9 -5.48 -9.19 -5.12
C PHE A 9 -4.72 -10.00 -4.07
N PRO A 10 -4.06 -11.12 -4.42
CA PRO A 10 -3.34 -11.89 -3.44
C PRO A 10 -2.26 -10.99 -2.81
N ALA A 11 -2.23 -10.93 -1.49
CA ALA A 11 -1.09 -10.36 -0.81
C ALA A 11 0.18 -11.11 -1.27
N PRO A 12 1.29 -10.42 -1.53
CA PRO A 12 2.54 -11.11 -1.82
C PRO A 12 2.92 -11.99 -0.62
N GLU A 13 3.65 -13.06 -0.90
CA GLU A 13 4.27 -13.86 0.13
C GLU A 13 5.13 -12.96 1.06
N LYS A 14 5.29 -13.41 2.31
CA LYS A 14 6.03 -12.70 3.36
C LYS A 14 7.34 -12.13 2.82
N VAL A 15 7.48 -10.80 2.81
CA VAL A 15 8.73 -10.15 2.38
C VAL A 15 9.77 -10.40 3.45
N ILE A 16 10.78 -11.19 3.14
CA ILE A 16 11.95 -11.37 4.01
C ILE A 16 12.94 -10.20 3.80
N ILE A 17 13.78 -9.94 4.80
CA ILE A 17 14.79 -8.87 4.74
C ILE A 17 15.63 -8.94 3.45
N LYS A 18 15.95 -10.16 2.99
CA LYS A 18 16.73 -10.40 1.78
C LYS A 18 16.02 -9.90 0.50
N ASP A 19 14.70 -9.97 0.44
CA ASP A 19 13.91 -9.46 -0.68
C ASP A 19 13.84 -7.92 -0.65
N ALA A 20 13.85 -7.34 0.55
CA ALA A 20 13.91 -5.89 0.73
C ALA A 20 15.29 -5.27 0.40
N GLU A 21 16.37 -6.06 0.39
CA GLU A 21 17.69 -5.62 -0.08
C GLU A 21 17.77 -5.46 -1.60
N GLY A 22 16.89 -6.13 -2.31
CA GLY A 22 16.57 -5.91 -3.71
C GLY A 22 17.71 -6.10 -4.72
N ASP A 23 17.33 -6.02 -5.95
CA ASP A 23 18.24 -5.92 -7.10
C ASP A 23 18.87 -4.51 -7.11
N THR A 24 20.17 -4.42 -7.36
CA THR A 24 20.92 -3.15 -7.43
C THR A 24 20.59 -2.32 -8.67
N ARG A 25 19.87 -2.88 -9.65
CA ARG A 25 19.41 -2.14 -10.83
C ARG A 25 18.42 -1.06 -10.43
N VAL A 26 18.53 0.10 -11.09
CA VAL A 26 17.56 1.19 -10.90
C VAL A 26 16.15 0.70 -11.29
N PRO A 27 15.07 1.17 -10.61
CA PRO A 27 13.70 0.69 -10.83
C PRO A 27 13.26 0.67 -12.29
N TYR A 28 13.63 1.67 -13.07
CA TYR A 28 13.31 1.75 -14.51
C TYR A 28 13.88 0.58 -15.30
N GLU A 29 15.18 0.25 -15.11
CA GLU A 29 15.81 -0.88 -15.78
C GLU A 29 15.21 -2.23 -15.34
N ARG A 30 14.73 -2.29 -14.12
CA ARG A 30 14.07 -3.48 -13.61
C ARG A 30 12.70 -3.68 -14.25
N VAL A 31 11.88 -2.62 -14.38
CA VAL A 31 10.59 -2.68 -15.06
C VAL A 31 10.75 -3.09 -16.52
N LYS A 32 11.80 -2.62 -17.20
CA LYS A 32 12.12 -3.04 -18.58
C LYS A 32 12.46 -4.53 -18.70
N SER A 33 12.93 -5.16 -17.63
CA SER A 33 13.29 -6.59 -17.62
C SER A 33 12.13 -7.51 -17.20
N TYR A 34 10.96 -7.00 -16.88
CA TYR A 34 9.78 -7.81 -16.57
C TYR A 34 9.34 -8.61 -17.81
N ASP A 35 8.60 -9.68 -17.59
CA ASP A 35 7.78 -10.27 -18.66
C ASP A 35 6.43 -9.55 -18.76
N ASP A 36 5.62 -9.93 -19.76
CA ASP A 36 4.30 -9.34 -20.00
C ASP A 36 3.41 -9.40 -18.74
N LYS A 37 3.42 -10.54 -18.03
CA LYS A 37 2.57 -10.76 -16.85
C LYS A 37 3.06 -9.98 -15.65
N GLU A 38 4.37 -9.91 -15.44
CA GLU A 38 4.96 -9.12 -14.37
C GLU A 38 4.70 -7.63 -14.59
N PHE A 39 4.76 -7.18 -15.86
CA PHE A 39 4.46 -5.80 -16.21
C PHE A 39 2.97 -5.46 -15.96
N GLU A 40 2.04 -6.31 -16.42
CA GLU A 40 0.62 -6.15 -16.13
C GLU A 40 0.34 -6.11 -14.61
N LEU A 41 1.00 -6.98 -13.85
CA LEU A 41 0.89 -7.02 -12.38
C LEU A 41 1.38 -5.72 -11.75
N PHE A 42 2.55 -5.22 -12.17
CA PHE A 42 3.11 -3.95 -11.72
C PHE A 42 2.16 -2.77 -11.99
N ILE A 43 1.60 -2.70 -13.20
CA ILE A 43 0.62 -1.66 -13.54
C ILE A 43 -0.64 -1.79 -12.68
N ARG A 44 -1.12 -3.00 -12.42
CA ARG A 44 -2.28 -3.22 -11.55
C ARG A 44 -2.03 -2.74 -10.12
N GLU A 45 -0.85 -3.00 -9.55
CA GLU A 45 -0.44 -2.52 -8.23
C GLU A 45 -0.46 -0.98 -8.17
N TRP A 46 0.07 -0.33 -9.21
CA TRP A 46 0.02 1.12 -9.33
C TRP A 46 -1.43 1.64 -9.40
N VAL A 47 -2.26 1.05 -10.25
CA VAL A 47 -3.66 1.49 -10.43
C VAL A 47 -4.46 1.35 -9.12
N VAL A 48 -4.24 0.28 -8.35
CA VAL A 48 -4.87 0.09 -7.02
C VAL A 48 -4.52 1.24 -6.06
N SER A 49 -3.36 1.86 -6.20
CA SER A 49 -2.95 2.97 -5.34
C SER A 49 -3.57 4.32 -5.68
N LEU A 50 -4.18 4.45 -6.86
CA LEU A 50 -4.80 5.69 -7.30
C LEU A 50 -6.07 5.96 -6.48
N LYS A 51 -6.08 7.08 -5.75
CA LYS A 51 -7.16 7.45 -4.80
C LYS A 51 -8.55 7.55 -5.42
N ASN A 52 -8.63 7.82 -6.73
CA ASN A 52 -9.88 7.96 -7.47
C ASN A 52 -10.37 6.64 -8.09
N LYS A 53 -9.68 5.51 -7.87
CA LYS A 53 -10.04 4.20 -8.42
C LYS A 53 -10.61 3.31 -7.32
N TYR A 54 -11.89 3.12 -7.37
CA TYR A 54 -12.67 2.41 -6.36
C TYR A 54 -12.61 0.89 -6.49
N GLN A 55 -12.66 0.38 -7.74
CA GLN A 55 -12.54 -1.04 -8.04
C GLN A 55 -11.50 -1.24 -9.14
N VAL A 56 -10.55 -2.15 -8.92
CA VAL A 56 -9.49 -2.47 -9.89
C VAL A 56 -9.47 -3.96 -10.16
N ARG A 57 -9.43 -4.35 -11.44
CA ARG A 57 -9.40 -5.74 -11.88
C ARG A 57 -8.38 -5.93 -12.98
N GLY A 58 -7.63 -7.02 -12.92
CA GLY A 58 -6.79 -7.48 -14.03
C GLY A 58 -7.59 -8.45 -14.92
N PHE A 59 -7.37 -8.36 -16.22
CA PHE A 59 -7.92 -9.26 -17.22
C PHE A 59 -6.74 -9.85 -17.99
N GLY A 60 -6.17 -10.93 -17.51
CA GLY A 60 -5.08 -11.61 -18.22
C GLY A 60 -5.62 -12.73 -19.10
N GLY A 61 -5.17 -12.79 -20.35
CA GLY A 61 -5.40 -13.91 -21.25
C GLY A 61 -6.37 -13.66 -22.42
N ALA A 62 -6.58 -14.70 -23.23
CA ALA A 62 -7.43 -14.64 -24.41
C ALA A 62 -8.87 -14.27 -24.01
N GLY A 63 -9.35 -13.11 -24.44
CA GLY A 63 -10.70 -12.63 -24.16
C GLY A 63 -10.75 -11.34 -23.34
N ASP A 64 -9.61 -10.71 -23.05
CA ASP A 64 -9.51 -9.40 -22.39
C ASP A 64 -10.13 -8.25 -23.18
N LYS A 65 -10.35 -8.47 -24.50
CA LYS A 65 -10.93 -7.49 -25.43
C LYS A 65 -10.12 -6.18 -25.49
N GLY A 66 -8.79 -6.27 -25.34
CA GLY A 66 -7.89 -5.14 -25.36
C GLY A 66 -7.87 -4.35 -24.03
N ARG A 67 -7.98 -5.05 -22.88
CA ARG A 67 -7.98 -4.43 -21.54
C ARG A 67 -7.23 -5.30 -20.56
N ASP A 68 -6.02 -4.93 -20.20
CA ASP A 68 -5.21 -5.71 -19.25
C ASP A 68 -5.60 -5.40 -17.82
N VAL A 69 -5.81 -4.10 -17.51
CA VAL A 69 -6.34 -3.67 -16.23
C VAL A 69 -7.56 -2.77 -16.43
N VAL A 70 -8.59 -2.98 -15.63
CA VAL A 70 -9.81 -2.17 -15.61
C VAL A 70 -10.01 -1.59 -14.23
N ALA A 71 -10.19 -0.29 -14.16
CA ALA A 71 -10.58 0.40 -12.94
C ALA A 71 -11.93 1.10 -13.11
N LYS A 72 -12.61 1.31 -11.98
CA LYS A 72 -13.88 2.00 -11.91
C LYS A 72 -13.84 3.00 -10.76
N ASP A 73 -14.31 4.21 -10.99
CA ASP A 73 -14.41 5.22 -9.97
C ASP A 73 -15.74 5.17 -9.20
N GLU A 74 -15.92 6.04 -8.21
CA GLU A 74 -17.15 6.16 -7.41
C GLU A 74 -18.38 6.54 -8.24
N ASN A 75 -18.17 7.21 -9.38
CA ASN A 75 -19.23 7.62 -10.30
C ASN A 75 -19.56 6.54 -11.35
N ASN A 76 -18.98 5.36 -11.21
CA ASN A 76 -19.09 4.25 -12.15
C ASN A 76 -18.44 4.49 -13.52
N HIS A 77 -17.52 5.44 -13.66
CA HIS A 77 -16.76 5.61 -14.88
C HIS A 77 -15.65 4.55 -14.97
N TYR A 78 -15.51 3.99 -16.16
CA TYR A 78 -14.47 2.99 -16.43
C TYR A 78 -13.20 3.66 -16.93
N SER A 79 -12.06 3.20 -16.43
CA SER A 79 -10.73 3.47 -16.99
C SER A 79 -10.09 2.16 -17.39
N TYR A 80 -9.59 2.09 -18.62
CA TYR A 80 -8.89 0.91 -19.13
C TYR A 80 -7.41 1.21 -19.24
N TYR A 81 -6.59 0.23 -18.90
CA TYR A 81 -5.14 0.31 -18.99
C TYR A 81 -4.67 -0.85 -19.85
N GLN A 82 -4.07 -0.50 -20.99
CA GLN A 82 -3.49 -1.43 -21.95
C GLN A 82 -1.99 -1.45 -21.74
N CYS A 83 -1.45 -2.60 -21.40
CA CYS A 83 -0.03 -2.84 -21.19
C CYS A 83 0.60 -3.42 -22.46
N LYS A 84 1.71 -2.84 -22.89
CA LYS A 84 2.49 -3.34 -24.03
C LYS A 84 3.95 -3.44 -23.63
N HIS A 85 4.42 -4.66 -23.45
CA HIS A 85 5.79 -4.94 -23.10
C HIS A 85 6.62 -5.19 -24.35
N TYR A 86 7.15 -4.12 -24.97
CA TYR A 86 8.04 -4.18 -26.12
C TYR A 86 9.42 -3.65 -25.77
N ASP A 87 10.43 -4.07 -26.51
CA ASP A 87 11.82 -3.66 -26.38
C ASP A 87 12.14 -2.32 -27.07
N HIS A 88 11.11 -1.66 -27.57
CA HIS A 88 11.19 -0.36 -28.25
C HIS A 88 10.02 0.54 -27.85
N PRO A 89 10.14 1.87 -28.02
CA PRO A 89 9.03 2.79 -27.82
C PRO A 89 7.86 2.48 -28.75
N LEU A 90 6.63 2.49 -28.23
CA LEU A 90 5.45 2.12 -29.00
C LEU A 90 5.25 3.04 -30.20
N THR A 91 4.88 2.45 -31.31
CA THR A 91 4.56 3.12 -32.57
C THR A 91 3.06 3.10 -32.86
N PRO A 92 2.55 3.95 -33.77
CA PRO A 92 1.15 3.86 -34.23
C PRO A 92 0.76 2.44 -34.68
N SER A 93 1.63 1.73 -35.40
CA SER A 93 1.35 0.38 -35.88
C SER A 93 1.15 -0.65 -34.78
N ASP A 94 1.78 -0.47 -33.62
CA ASP A 94 1.64 -1.34 -32.46
C ASP A 94 0.27 -1.14 -31.79
N MET A 95 -0.27 0.09 -31.86
CA MET A 95 -1.51 0.45 -31.17
C MET A 95 -2.77 0.37 -32.06
N LEU A 96 -2.64 0.39 -33.38
CA LEU A 96 -3.79 0.29 -34.28
C LEU A 96 -4.69 -0.93 -34.00
N PRO A 97 -4.16 -2.15 -33.74
CA PRO A 97 -5.00 -3.29 -33.38
C PRO A 97 -5.80 -3.05 -32.09
N GLU A 98 -5.21 -2.35 -31.10
CA GLU A 98 -5.90 -2.07 -29.83
C GLU A 98 -6.97 -1.00 -30.00
N PHE A 99 -6.72 0.03 -30.81
CA PHE A 99 -7.75 1.00 -31.19
C PHE A 99 -8.89 0.30 -31.96
N GLY A 100 -8.55 -0.63 -32.84
CA GLY A 100 -9.54 -1.47 -33.54
C GLY A 100 -10.38 -2.32 -32.58
N LYS A 101 -9.75 -2.96 -31.57
CA LYS A 101 -10.47 -3.70 -30.53
C LYS A 101 -11.39 -2.79 -29.72
N LEU A 102 -10.90 -1.62 -29.29
CA LEU A 102 -11.66 -0.67 -28.51
C LEU A 102 -12.94 -0.26 -29.22
N VAL A 103 -12.84 0.18 -30.48
CA VAL A 103 -14.03 0.59 -31.26
C VAL A 103 -14.95 -0.58 -31.58
N TYR A 104 -14.42 -1.72 -31.94
CA TYR A 104 -15.22 -2.90 -32.27
C TYR A 104 -16.05 -3.40 -31.09
N TYR A 105 -15.42 -3.60 -29.93
CA TYR A 105 -16.11 -4.13 -28.77
C TYR A 105 -17.06 -3.12 -28.11
N THR A 106 -16.76 -1.82 -28.19
CA THR A 106 -17.70 -0.78 -27.73
C THR A 106 -18.87 -0.64 -28.71
N TYR A 107 -18.66 -0.72 -30.03
CA TYR A 107 -19.70 -0.72 -31.04
C TYR A 107 -20.71 -1.85 -30.83
N ASN A 108 -20.22 -3.08 -30.56
CA ASN A 108 -21.05 -4.22 -30.26
C ASN A 108 -21.67 -4.24 -28.86
N GLY A 109 -21.37 -3.25 -28.02
CA GLY A 109 -21.85 -3.24 -26.64
C GLY A 109 -21.27 -4.36 -25.76
N GLU A 110 -20.17 -4.97 -26.19
CA GLU A 110 -19.53 -6.06 -25.45
C GLU A 110 -18.67 -5.56 -24.29
N ILE A 111 -18.22 -4.32 -24.37
CA ILE A 111 -17.56 -3.59 -23.27
C ILE A 111 -18.16 -2.20 -23.15
N PRO A 112 -18.25 -1.63 -21.92
CA PRO A 112 -18.60 -0.23 -21.74
C PRO A 112 -17.57 0.69 -22.41
N LEU A 113 -18.03 1.84 -22.94
CA LEU A 113 -17.14 2.90 -23.38
C LEU A 113 -16.39 3.44 -22.16
N PRO A 114 -15.05 3.45 -22.14
CA PRO A 114 -14.30 3.98 -21.02
C PRO A 114 -14.31 5.52 -21.04
N HIS A 115 -14.17 6.10 -19.85
CA HIS A 115 -13.93 7.53 -19.70
C HIS A 115 -12.47 7.88 -20.01
N GLU A 116 -11.56 6.96 -19.73
CA GLU A 116 -10.12 7.05 -19.98
C GLU A 116 -9.57 5.70 -20.48
N TYR A 117 -8.68 5.75 -21.45
CA TYR A 117 -7.96 4.59 -21.96
C TYR A 117 -6.46 4.88 -21.94
N TYR A 118 -5.74 4.27 -21.00
CA TYR A 118 -4.31 4.45 -20.84
C TYR A 118 -3.50 3.45 -21.64
N ILE A 119 -2.48 3.94 -22.34
CA ILE A 119 -1.44 3.14 -23.00
C ILE A 119 -0.19 3.20 -22.14
N LEU A 120 0.31 2.03 -21.72
CA LEU A 120 1.45 1.91 -20.83
C LEU A 120 2.47 0.93 -21.43
N ALA A 121 3.74 1.33 -21.45
CA ALA A 121 4.84 0.51 -21.92
C ALA A 121 6.14 0.80 -21.15
N PRO A 122 6.99 -0.20 -20.88
CA PRO A 122 8.29 0.01 -20.21
C PRO A 122 9.21 0.98 -20.95
N MET A 123 9.13 0.99 -22.27
CA MET A 123 9.92 1.86 -23.15
C MET A 123 9.19 3.13 -23.59
N ASP A 124 8.06 3.44 -22.90
CA ASP A 124 7.19 4.57 -23.22
C ASP A 124 6.61 4.54 -24.66
N ILE A 125 6.12 5.66 -25.14
CA ILE A 125 5.60 5.81 -26.50
C ILE A 125 6.57 6.63 -27.36
N GLY A 126 6.67 6.27 -28.63
CA GLY A 126 7.49 7.01 -29.59
C GLY A 126 6.84 8.32 -30.05
N PRO A 127 7.64 9.26 -30.60
CA PRO A 127 7.14 10.59 -30.98
C PRO A 127 5.95 10.56 -31.93
N LYS A 128 5.96 9.68 -32.92
CA LYS A 128 4.85 9.56 -33.90
C LYS A 128 3.52 9.12 -33.26
N LEU A 129 3.57 8.28 -32.23
CA LEU A 129 2.37 7.87 -31.51
C LEU A 129 1.91 8.99 -30.58
N ASN A 130 2.83 9.72 -30.00
CA ASN A 130 2.52 10.89 -29.18
C ASN A 130 1.81 11.98 -30.02
N ASP A 131 2.37 12.33 -31.18
CA ASP A 131 1.77 13.27 -32.13
C ASP A 131 0.35 12.84 -32.56
N LEU A 132 0.13 11.52 -32.68
CA LEU A 132 -1.19 10.97 -33.03
C LEU A 132 -2.19 11.08 -31.88
N ILE A 133 -1.75 10.86 -30.64
CA ILE A 133 -2.59 11.02 -29.44
C ILE A 133 -2.97 12.49 -29.21
N ASP A 134 -2.04 13.39 -29.49
CA ASP A 134 -2.30 14.84 -29.40
C ASP A 134 -3.28 15.34 -30.48
N ASN A 135 -3.48 14.54 -31.54
CA ASN A 135 -4.41 14.83 -32.63
C ASN A 135 -5.46 13.70 -32.78
N PRO A 136 -6.42 13.56 -31.86
CA PRO A 136 -7.35 12.42 -31.80
C PRO A 136 -8.14 12.16 -33.07
N SER A 137 -8.49 13.19 -33.85
CA SER A 137 -9.19 13.06 -35.13
C SER A 137 -8.37 12.32 -36.21
N GLU A 138 -7.05 12.37 -36.11
CA GLU A 138 -6.18 11.61 -36.99
C GLU A 138 -6.24 10.11 -36.68
N ILE A 139 -6.51 9.73 -35.43
CA ILE A 139 -6.70 8.32 -35.06
C ILE A 139 -7.90 7.74 -35.82
N ASN A 140 -9.03 8.46 -35.87
CA ASN A 140 -10.21 8.03 -36.63
C ASN A 140 -9.84 7.71 -38.09
N ARG A 141 -9.13 8.64 -38.73
CA ARG A 141 -8.72 8.50 -40.12
C ARG A 141 -7.79 7.29 -40.34
N ILE A 142 -6.73 7.20 -39.51
CA ILE A 142 -5.73 6.14 -39.67
C ILE A 142 -6.30 4.75 -39.35
N VAL A 143 -7.19 4.62 -38.36
CA VAL A 143 -7.86 3.36 -38.04
C VAL A 143 -8.68 2.88 -39.23
N ILE A 144 -9.41 3.78 -39.90
CA ILE A 144 -10.19 3.42 -41.12
C ILE A 144 -9.25 3.02 -42.26
N GLU A 145 -8.23 3.85 -42.55
CA GLU A 145 -7.30 3.61 -43.64
C GLU A 145 -6.50 2.30 -43.48
N LYS A 146 -6.14 1.98 -42.26
CA LYS A 146 -5.31 0.81 -41.91
C LYS A 146 -6.10 -0.39 -41.39
N TRP A 147 -7.45 -0.35 -41.46
CA TRP A 147 -8.28 -1.40 -40.89
C TRP A 147 -7.91 -2.79 -41.45
N ASP A 148 -7.84 -2.93 -42.75
CA ASP A 148 -7.58 -4.23 -43.39
C ASP A 148 -6.16 -4.76 -43.09
N SER A 149 -5.18 -3.87 -42.94
CA SER A 149 -3.78 -4.26 -42.69
C SER A 149 -3.46 -4.50 -41.23
N ASN A 150 -4.11 -3.75 -40.31
CA ASN A 150 -3.71 -3.72 -38.89
C ASN A 150 -4.81 -4.22 -37.94
N CYS A 151 -6.09 -4.10 -38.27
CA CYS A 151 -7.18 -4.40 -37.34
C CYS A 151 -7.91 -5.70 -37.71
N ARG A 152 -8.28 -5.87 -39.00
CA ARG A 152 -9.18 -6.90 -39.52
C ARG A 152 -8.97 -8.30 -38.95
N THR A 153 -7.74 -8.77 -38.83
CA THR A 153 -7.39 -10.15 -38.41
C THR A 153 -6.80 -10.18 -36.97
N ARG A 154 -6.76 -9.05 -36.29
CA ARG A 154 -6.12 -8.93 -34.95
C ARG A 154 -7.10 -8.63 -33.83
N ILE A 155 -8.40 -8.46 -34.15
CA ILE A 155 -9.45 -8.17 -33.17
C ILE A 155 -10.02 -9.45 -32.59
N THR A 156 -10.42 -10.37 -33.47
CA THR A 156 -10.97 -11.68 -33.14
C THR A 156 -10.30 -12.78 -33.94
N LYS A 157 -10.64 -14.04 -33.64
CA LYS A 157 -10.15 -15.19 -34.44
C LYS A 157 -10.66 -15.14 -35.89
N GLU A 158 -11.88 -14.64 -36.07
CA GLU A 158 -12.46 -14.45 -37.41
C GLU A 158 -12.17 -13.01 -37.87
N PRO A 159 -11.81 -12.84 -39.18
CA PRO A 159 -11.55 -11.51 -39.72
C PRO A 159 -12.78 -10.60 -39.68
N ILE A 160 -12.64 -9.41 -39.19
CA ILE A 160 -13.70 -8.39 -39.11
C ILE A 160 -13.58 -7.42 -40.29
N ALA A 161 -14.53 -7.47 -41.20
CA ALA A 161 -14.60 -6.52 -42.28
C ALA A 161 -15.06 -5.15 -41.80
N LEU A 162 -14.51 -4.09 -42.37
CA LEU A 162 -14.94 -2.71 -42.08
C LEU A 162 -16.25 -2.44 -42.85
N ASP A 163 -17.38 -2.76 -42.23
CA ASP A 163 -18.68 -2.41 -42.76
C ASP A 163 -19.05 -0.94 -42.57
N SER A 164 -20.16 -0.50 -43.14
CA SER A 164 -20.62 0.89 -43.05
C SER A 164 -20.98 1.31 -41.61
N GLY A 165 -21.43 0.38 -40.75
CA GLY A 165 -21.79 0.63 -39.35
C GLY A 165 -20.57 0.89 -38.49
N ILE A 166 -19.59 -0.03 -38.56
CA ILE A 166 -18.31 0.12 -37.86
C ILE A 166 -17.59 1.40 -38.33
N LYS A 167 -17.54 1.61 -39.66
CA LYS A 167 -16.90 2.83 -40.20
C LYS A 167 -17.55 4.09 -39.68
N SER A 168 -18.89 4.18 -39.71
CA SER A 168 -19.61 5.36 -39.18
C SER A 168 -19.43 5.54 -37.67
N TYR A 169 -19.27 4.44 -36.94
CA TYR A 169 -18.96 4.51 -35.51
C TYR A 169 -17.55 5.05 -35.26
N ILE A 170 -16.54 4.56 -36.03
CA ILE A 170 -15.15 5.06 -35.94
C ILE A 170 -15.13 6.56 -36.25
N GLU A 171 -15.80 7.02 -37.31
CA GLU A 171 -15.82 8.44 -37.70
C GLU A 171 -16.33 9.37 -36.60
N LYS A 172 -17.15 8.86 -35.67
CA LYS A 172 -17.74 9.61 -34.55
C LYS A 172 -17.10 9.31 -33.20
N PHE A 173 -16.20 8.34 -33.15
CA PHE A 173 -15.58 7.90 -31.91
C PHE A 173 -14.65 9.00 -31.37
N ASP A 174 -14.82 9.34 -30.09
CA ASP A 174 -13.96 10.33 -29.43
C ASP A 174 -12.70 9.66 -28.90
N PHE A 175 -11.62 9.73 -29.66
CA PHE A 175 -10.31 9.23 -29.24
C PHE A 175 -9.57 10.16 -28.26
N SER A 176 -10.14 11.30 -27.85
CA SER A 176 -9.54 12.14 -26.80
C SER A 176 -9.48 11.46 -25.43
N ILE A 177 -10.18 10.34 -25.27
CA ILE A 177 -10.09 9.46 -24.10
C ILE A 177 -8.76 8.73 -23.99
N ILE A 178 -7.96 8.65 -25.08
CA ILE A 178 -6.64 8.01 -25.06
C ILE A 178 -5.68 8.87 -24.26
N LYS A 179 -5.03 8.22 -23.29
CA LYS A 179 -4.06 8.82 -22.39
C LYS A 179 -2.79 8.00 -22.38
N THR A 180 -1.71 8.64 -22.02
CA THR A 180 -0.44 7.97 -21.74
C THR A 180 0.14 8.49 -20.45
N LYS A 181 1.05 7.72 -19.87
CA LYS A 181 1.84 8.12 -18.72
C LYS A 181 3.23 7.54 -18.87
N SER A 182 4.26 8.34 -18.64
CA SER A 182 5.63 7.83 -18.73
C SER A 182 5.89 6.79 -17.64
N MET A 183 6.75 5.84 -17.93
CA MET A 183 7.09 4.79 -16.97
C MET A 183 7.80 5.36 -15.73
N LEU A 184 8.53 6.45 -15.88
CA LEU A 184 9.13 7.14 -14.74
C LEU A 184 8.09 7.73 -13.79
N GLU A 185 7.01 8.33 -14.32
CA GLU A 185 5.90 8.83 -13.51
C GLU A 185 5.17 7.68 -12.80
N VAL A 186 4.92 6.57 -13.51
CA VAL A 186 4.29 5.38 -12.92
C VAL A 186 5.14 4.84 -11.77
N ILE A 187 6.46 4.72 -11.95
CA ILE A 187 7.37 4.26 -10.90
C ILE A 187 7.38 5.23 -9.71
N GLU A 188 7.38 6.54 -9.97
CA GLU A 188 7.36 7.54 -8.89
C GLU A 188 6.08 7.48 -8.08
N GLU A 189 4.92 7.33 -8.72
CA GLU A 189 3.65 7.16 -8.04
C GLU A 189 3.56 5.80 -7.33
N HIS A 190 4.11 4.74 -7.91
CA HIS A 190 4.17 3.41 -7.31
C HIS A 190 4.97 3.39 -6.00
N LYS A 191 5.89 4.35 -5.76
CA LYS A 191 6.61 4.51 -4.48
C LYS A 191 5.68 4.65 -3.29
N SER A 192 4.47 5.15 -3.50
CA SER A 192 3.46 5.29 -2.45
C SER A 192 2.79 3.95 -2.07
N THR A 193 3.04 2.88 -2.82
CA THR A 193 2.46 1.55 -2.59
C THR A 193 3.31 0.72 -1.64
N ALA A 194 2.65 -0.20 -0.94
CA ALA A 194 3.35 -1.22 -0.16
C ALA A 194 4.18 -2.18 -1.05
N PHE A 195 3.83 -2.29 -2.33
CA PHE A 195 4.52 -3.16 -3.30
C PHE A 195 5.89 -2.63 -3.75
N TYR A 196 6.16 -1.32 -3.58
CA TYR A 196 7.39 -0.73 -4.08
C TYR A 196 8.64 -1.35 -3.44
N ALA A 197 8.66 -1.47 -2.12
CA ALA A 197 9.77 -2.08 -1.39
C ALA A 197 9.96 -3.56 -1.78
N PHE A 198 8.87 -4.28 -1.98
CA PHE A 198 8.89 -5.67 -2.46
C PHE A 198 9.52 -5.79 -3.84
N ARG A 199 9.13 -4.93 -4.79
CA ARG A 199 9.61 -5.01 -6.17
C ARG A 199 11.02 -4.49 -6.37
N PHE A 200 11.34 -3.38 -5.72
CA PHE A 200 12.57 -2.64 -6.04
C PHE A 200 13.60 -2.68 -4.93
N GLY A 201 13.24 -3.16 -3.74
CA GLY A 201 14.13 -3.08 -2.58
C GLY A 201 14.40 -1.63 -2.18
N GLY A 202 15.54 -1.37 -1.56
CA GLY A 202 15.96 0.00 -1.24
C GLY A 202 15.28 0.63 -0.04
N GLY A 203 14.51 -0.17 0.71
CA GLY A 203 13.86 0.26 1.95
C GLY A 203 12.52 0.98 1.74
N LEU A 204 11.87 1.23 2.84
CA LEU A 204 10.67 2.05 2.88
C LEU A 204 11.06 3.52 2.64
N THR A 205 10.75 4.05 1.46
CA THR A 205 11.00 5.46 1.12
C THR A 205 10.04 6.41 1.83
N ILE A 206 8.98 5.87 2.42
CA ILE A 206 7.95 6.63 3.12
C ILE A 206 8.44 6.92 4.53
N LYS A 207 8.63 8.21 4.84
CA LYS A 207 8.94 8.63 6.21
C LYS A 207 7.70 8.52 7.07
N ARG A 208 7.85 7.91 8.24
CA ARG A 208 6.82 7.91 9.27
C ARG A 208 6.69 9.33 9.85
N ASP A 209 5.46 9.84 9.91
CA ASP A 209 5.18 11.08 10.63
C ASP A 209 5.37 10.83 12.13
N ARG A 210 6.22 11.63 12.77
CA ARG A 210 6.53 11.56 14.20
C ARG A 210 5.62 12.43 15.05
N HIS A 211 4.73 13.19 14.44
CA HIS A 211 3.79 14.01 15.19
C HIS A 211 2.69 13.12 15.79
N ILE A 212 2.75 13.00 17.11
CA ILE A 212 1.83 12.16 17.87
C ILE A 212 0.77 13.05 18.51
N ILE A 213 -0.48 12.79 18.20
CA ILE A 213 -1.62 13.44 18.85
C ILE A 213 -2.10 12.53 19.96
N VAL A 214 -1.95 12.99 21.21
CA VAL A 214 -2.48 12.32 22.39
C VAL A 214 -3.82 12.96 22.72
N PRO A 215 -4.93 12.19 22.76
CA PRO A 215 -6.23 12.73 23.16
C PRO A 215 -6.19 13.27 24.58
N ASP A 216 -6.88 14.39 24.83
CA ASP A 216 -6.99 14.96 26.19
C ASP A 216 -7.68 13.99 27.15
N VAL A 217 -8.71 13.28 26.66
CA VAL A 217 -9.47 12.29 27.45
C VAL A 217 -8.87 10.89 27.23
N VAL A 218 -8.72 10.15 28.33
CA VAL A 218 -8.30 8.73 28.28
C VAL A 218 -9.30 7.91 27.50
N GLN A 219 -8.82 7.17 26.52
CA GLN A 219 -9.64 6.32 25.67
C GLN A 219 -9.85 4.93 26.30
N LYS A 220 -10.90 4.24 25.91
CA LYS A 220 -11.24 2.90 26.45
C LYS A 220 -10.07 1.89 26.31
N TYR A 221 -9.32 1.96 25.23
CA TYR A 221 -8.19 1.05 24.97
C TYR A 221 -6.91 1.41 25.75
N GLU A 222 -6.89 2.56 26.48
CA GLU A 222 -5.82 2.90 27.41
C GLU A 222 -6.08 2.36 28.83
N THR A 223 -7.29 1.96 29.14
CA THR A 223 -7.74 1.75 30.51
C THR A 223 -6.90 0.71 31.27
N VAL A 224 -6.57 -0.42 30.63
CA VAL A 224 -5.92 -1.54 31.31
C VAL A 224 -4.48 -1.18 31.72
N TYR A 225 -3.67 -0.63 30.80
CA TYR A 225 -2.30 -0.26 31.18
C TYR A 225 -2.26 0.91 32.18
N ILE A 226 -3.22 1.84 32.09
CA ILE A 226 -3.33 2.93 33.07
C ILE A 226 -3.67 2.37 34.45
N GLN A 227 -4.59 1.42 34.56
CA GLN A 227 -4.88 0.74 35.84
C GLN A 227 -3.64 0.05 36.40
N LYS A 228 -2.86 -0.65 35.56
CA LYS A 228 -1.60 -1.27 35.97
C LYS A 228 -0.56 -0.23 36.40
N TYR A 229 -0.54 0.94 35.75
CA TYR A 229 0.32 2.06 36.17
C TYR A 229 -0.10 2.59 37.55
N LEU A 230 -1.41 2.84 37.77
CA LEU A 230 -1.93 3.30 39.06
C LEU A 230 -1.66 2.29 40.18
N ALA A 231 -1.81 0.99 39.89
CA ALA A 231 -1.47 -0.05 40.86
C ALA A 231 0.02 -0.05 41.25
N ALA A 232 0.93 0.20 40.30
CA ALA A 232 2.35 0.33 40.58
C ALA A 232 2.68 1.54 41.49
N ILE A 233 2.00 2.68 41.28
CA ILE A 233 2.13 3.84 42.16
C ILE A 233 1.51 3.54 43.53
N SER A 234 0.35 2.87 43.55
CA SER A 234 -0.31 2.48 44.81
C SER A 234 0.59 1.61 45.70
N GLU A 235 1.31 0.65 45.09
CA GLU A 235 2.27 -0.17 45.82
C GLU A 235 3.46 0.64 46.35
N LYS A 236 4.00 1.55 45.53
CA LYS A 236 5.08 2.45 45.92
C LYS A 236 4.71 3.36 47.09
N GLU A 237 3.57 4.03 46.99
CA GLU A 237 3.11 4.99 48.00
C GLU A 237 2.39 4.31 49.18
N LYS A 238 2.17 2.97 49.09
CA LYS A 238 1.45 2.17 50.09
C LYS A 238 0.04 2.66 50.37
N VAL A 239 -0.62 3.13 49.34
CA VAL A 239 -1.98 3.71 49.40
C VAL A 239 -2.75 3.35 48.13
N SER A 240 -4.03 2.94 48.22
CA SER A 240 -4.87 2.71 47.04
C SER A 240 -5.06 4.00 46.25
N ILE A 241 -4.83 3.90 44.94
CA ILE A 241 -5.05 4.97 43.95
C ILE A 241 -5.76 4.28 42.75
N ASP A 242 -7.07 4.53 42.64
CA ASP A 242 -7.89 3.82 41.68
C ASP A 242 -8.19 4.68 40.44
N THR A 243 -8.00 6.00 40.54
CA THR A 243 -8.29 6.95 39.45
C THR A 243 -7.17 7.95 39.18
N ILE A 244 -7.12 8.47 37.97
CA ILE A 244 -6.18 9.54 37.59
C ILE A 244 -6.45 10.81 38.41
N SER A 245 -7.71 11.10 38.73
CA SER A 245 -8.08 12.27 39.56
C SER A 245 -7.52 12.14 40.97
N GLU A 246 -7.55 10.96 41.56
CA GLU A 246 -6.89 10.71 42.87
C GLU A 246 -5.38 10.83 42.76
N LEU A 247 -4.78 10.32 41.68
CA LEU A 247 -3.34 10.49 41.46
C LEU A 247 -2.97 11.96 41.35
N GLU A 248 -3.71 12.76 40.60
CA GLU A 248 -3.47 14.18 40.40
C GLU A 248 -3.59 14.97 41.72
N GLN A 249 -4.61 14.69 42.51
CA GLN A 249 -4.85 15.39 43.76
C GLN A 249 -3.84 15.03 44.86
N ARG A 250 -3.46 13.74 44.95
CA ARG A 250 -2.63 13.27 46.07
C ARG A 250 -1.15 13.20 45.73
N PHE A 251 -0.82 12.93 44.45
CA PHE A 251 0.55 12.67 43.99
C PHE A 251 0.82 13.33 42.62
N PRO A 252 0.68 14.65 42.50
CA PRO A 252 0.79 15.38 41.21
C PRO A 252 2.14 15.21 40.53
N GLN A 253 3.18 14.83 41.23
CA GLN A 253 4.52 14.53 40.68
C GLN A 253 4.50 13.39 39.65
N TYR A 254 3.55 12.43 39.75
CA TYR A 254 3.42 11.31 38.80
C TYR A 254 2.62 11.66 37.55
N MET A 255 1.88 12.77 37.54
CA MET A 255 1.09 13.17 36.38
C MET A 255 1.94 13.47 35.16
N LYS A 256 3.11 14.12 35.37
CA LYS A 256 4.07 14.35 34.26
C LYS A 256 4.58 13.03 33.69
N ASN A 257 4.85 12.04 34.54
CA ASN A 257 5.31 10.73 34.13
C ASN A 257 4.19 9.96 33.38
N LEU A 258 2.96 9.98 33.88
CA LEU A 258 1.81 9.37 33.21
C LEU A 258 1.59 9.96 31.79
N LYS A 259 1.73 11.28 31.65
CA LYS A 259 1.65 11.95 30.35
C LYS A 259 2.67 11.38 29.36
N VAL A 260 3.92 11.23 29.79
CA VAL A 260 4.98 10.61 28.97
C VAL A 260 4.64 9.16 28.60
N HIS A 261 4.06 8.38 29.52
CA HIS A 261 3.62 7.02 29.21
C HIS A 261 2.48 6.97 28.19
N ARG A 262 1.56 7.96 28.21
CA ARG A 262 0.54 8.10 27.18
C ARG A 262 1.14 8.47 25.82
N GLU A 263 2.09 9.40 25.79
CA GLU A 263 2.82 9.75 24.55
C GLU A 263 3.52 8.52 23.94
N ARG A 264 4.16 7.68 24.76
CA ARG A 264 4.78 6.41 24.33
C ARG A 264 3.75 5.44 23.75
N PHE A 265 2.63 5.26 24.45
CA PHE A 265 1.55 4.39 23.97
C PHE A 265 1.05 4.83 22.59
N TYR A 266 0.76 6.11 22.39
CA TYR A 266 0.32 6.63 21.10
C TYR A 266 1.41 6.64 20.04
N SER A 267 2.68 6.67 20.42
CA SER A 267 3.79 6.45 19.49
C SER A 267 3.76 5.03 18.92
N ALA A 268 3.53 4.04 19.76
CA ALA A 268 3.38 2.65 19.31
C ALA A 268 2.12 2.44 18.46
N GLU A 269 0.98 3.06 18.80
CA GLU A 269 -0.23 3.05 17.96
C GLU A 269 0.03 3.65 16.56
N ASN A 270 0.76 4.77 16.50
CA ASN A 270 1.17 5.39 15.24
C ASN A 270 2.08 4.46 14.42
N LEU A 271 3.03 3.75 15.07
CA LEU A 271 3.87 2.76 14.38
C LEU A 271 3.05 1.59 13.85
N LYS A 272 2.11 1.06 14.65
CA LYS A 272 1.19 -0.02 14.25
C LYS A 272 0.33 0.38 13.04
N ALA A 273 -0.25 1.57 13.10
CA ALA A 273 -1.04 2.11 11.99
C ALA A 273 -0.19 2.33 10.72
N PHE A 274 1.05 2.84 10.88
CA PHE A 274 1.99 2.99 9.77
C PHE A 274 2.33 1.65 9.14
N ALA A 275 2.68 0.64 9.94
CA ALA A 275 3.00 -0.70 9.47
C ALA A 275 1.82 -1.32 8.68
N SER A 276 0.61 -1.26 9.25
CA SER A 276 -0.60 -1.78 8.58
C SER A 276 -0.94 -1.07 7.27
N LYS A 277 -0.60 0.21 7.16
CA LYS A 277 -0.89 1.01 5.95
C LYS A 277 0.14 0.83 4.85
N HIS A 278 1.41 0.65 5.20
CA HIS A 278 2.53 0.76 4.25
C HIS A 278 3.33 -0.53 4.08
N LEU A 279 3.08 -1.55 4.90
CA LEU A 279 3.69 -2.85 4.76
C LEU A 279 2.69 -3.86 4.20
N LEU A 280 3.20 -4.83 3.44
CA LEU A 280 2.39 -5.84 2.77
C LEU A 280 1.78 -6.86 3.73
N THR A 281 2.40 -7.03 4.90
CA THR A 281 1.89 -7.89 5.97
C THR A 281 1.89 -7.11 7.29
N SER A 282 0.88 -7.31 8.11
CA SER A 282 0.80 -6.73 9.46
C SER A 282 1.80 -7.36 10.43
N ASP A 283 2.31 -8.53 10.09
CA ASP A 283 3.10 -9.41 10.97
C ASP A 283 4.38 -8.76 11.51
N TYR A 284 4.96 -7.78 10.79
CA TYR A 284 6.18 -7.11 11.25
C TYR A 284 6.01 -6.35 12.57
N PHE A 285 4.83 -5.81 12.83
CA PHE A 285 4.55 -5.14 14.09
C PHE A 285 4.29 -6.16 15.20
N GLU A 286 3.55 -7.21 14.90
CA GLU A 286 3.29 -8.31 15.83
C GLU A 286 4.59 -9.06 16.18
N ASP A 287 5.45 -9.36 15.19
CA ASP A 287 6.79 -9.93 15.40
C ASP A 287 7.64 -8.99 16.30
N LEU A 288 7.61 -7.67 16.06
CA LEU A 288 8.30 -6.68 16.89
C LEU A 288 7.80 -6.69 18.34
N ALA A 289 6.48 -6.79 18.52
CA ALA A 289 5.87 -6.82 19.84
C ALA A 289 6.23 -8.10 20.59
N GLU A 290 6.32 -9.24 19.88
CA GLU A 290 6.74 -10.52 20.44
C GLU A 290 8.22 -10.51 20.85
N ASP A 291 9.11 -9.98 20.01
CA ASP A 291 10.53 -9.77 20.33
C ASP A 291 10.72 -8.91 21.58
N ILE A 292 9.95 -7.83 21.67
CA ILE A 292 9.94 -6.95 22.84
C ILE A 292 9.45 -7.71 24.08
N TYR A 293 8.39 -8.48 23.97
CA TYR A 293 7.89 -9.29 25.09
C TYR A 293 8.96 -10.24 25.64
N TYR A 294 9.59 -11.03 24.77
CA TYR A 294 10.65 -11.93 25.22
C TYR A 294 11.87 -11.19 25.74
N GLY A 295 12.20 -10.04 25.15
CA GLY A 295 13.31 -9.21 25.61
C GLY A 295 13.11 -8.58 27.00
N ILE A 296 11.86 -8.37 27.43
CA ILE A 296 11.57 -7.85 28.78
C ILE A 296 11.16 -8.95 29.78
N TYR A 297 10.91 -10.18 29.33
CA TYR A 297 10.34 -11.25 30.15
C TYR A 297 11.10 -11.49 31.45
N ASP A 298 12.41 -11.63 31.37
CA ASP A 298 13.26 -11.88 32.55
C ASP A 298 13.26 -10.69 33.53
N PHE A 299 13.04 -9.48 33.04
CA PHE A 299 12.94 -8.28 33.89
C PHE A 299 11.59 -8.22 34.62
N LEU A 300 10.52 -8.74 34.04
CA LEU A 300 9.23 -8.85 34.72
C LEU A 300 9.29 -9.81 35.93
N GLY A 301 10.13 -10.84 35.86
CA GLY A 301 10.30 -11.84 36.91
C GLY A 301 11.29 -11.44 38.03
N LYS A 302 12.02 -10.33 37.90
CA LYS A 302 12.97 -9.87 38.93
C LYS A 302 12.26 -9.40 40.19
N PHE A 303 12.99 -9.45 41.31
CA PHE A 303 12.56 -8.80 42.55
C PHE A 303 12.83 -7.29 42.48
N TYR A 304 11.82 -6.50 42.79
CA TYR A 304 11.90 -5.02 42.91
C TYR A 304 11.33 -4.58 44.25
N SER A 305 11.74 -3.38 44.72
CA SER A 305 11.21 -2.83 45.95
C SER A 305 9.71 -2.47 45.86
N ASP A 306 9.26 -2.09 44.67
CA ASP A 306 7.88 -1.74 44.36
C ASP A 306 7.61 -1.85 42.82
N GLY A 307 6.34 -1.79 42.44
CA GLY A 307 5.92 -1.90 41.05
C GLY A 307 6.32 -0.73 40.17
N TYR A 308 6.51 0.46 40.75
CA TYR A 308 6.98 1.62 40.00
C TYR A 308 8.48 1.50 39.64
N GLU A 309 9.29 0.91 40.53
CA GLU A 309 10.69 0.56 40.20
C GLU A 309 10.75 -0.46 39.06
N ARG A 310 9.92 -1.54 39.13
CA ARG A 310 9.81 -2.52 38.04
C ARG A 310 9.44 -1.88 36.72
N LEU A 311 8.39 -1.06 36.69
CA LEU A 311 7.94 -0.34 35.50
C LEU A 311 9.10 0.49 34.90
N ASN A 312 9.80 1.27 35.72
CA ASN A 312 10.89 2.12 35.25
C ASN A 312 12.08 1.31 34.71
N ASP A 313 12.45 0.19 35.37
CA ASP A 313 13.53 -0.67 34.88
C ASP A 313 13.16 -1.31 33.56
N VAL A 314 11.98 -1.89 33.44
CA VAL A 314 11.50 -2.47 32.17
C VAL A 314 11.50 -1.42 31.05
N MET A 315 11.01 -0.21 31.31
CA MET A 315 11.03 0.90 30.34
C MET A 315 12.45 1.35 29.96
N ALA A 316 13.42 1.22 30.85
CA ALA A 316 14.82 1.51 30.56
C ALA A 316 15.50 0.37 29.76
N GLN A 317 15.13 -0.89 30.02
CA GLN A 317 15.74 -2.04 29.37
C GLN A 317 15.20 -2.25 27.94
N VAL A 318 13.91 -2.04 27.70
CA VAL A 318 13.29 -2.27 26.39
C VAL A 318 13.96 -1.48 25.27
N VAL A 319 14.49 -0.31 25.55
CA VAL A 319 15.18 0.52 24.55
C VAL A 319 16.55 -0.05 24.14
N ARG A 320 17.09 -0.98 24.92
CA ARG A 320 18.40 -1.61 24.69
C ARG A 320 18.33 -2.95 23.97
N ILE A 321 17.13 -3.49 23.78
CA ILE A 321 16.93 -4.76 23.06
C ILE A 321 17.41 -4.60 21.63
N ASP A 322 18.19 -5.56 21.14
CA ASP A 322 18.58 -5.60 19.73
C ASP A 322 17.40 -6.12 18.88
N LEU A 323 16.91 -5.27 18.01
CA LEU A 323 15.77 -5.53 17.13
C LEU A 323 16.15 -5.35 15.64
N ASN A 324 17.45 -5.35 15.32
CA ASN A 324 17.95 -5.10 13.96
C ASN A 324 17.50 -6.13 12.92
N HIS A 325 17.05 -7.32 13.35
CA HIS A 325 16.49 -8.33 12.48
C HIS A 325 15.04 -8.03 12.05
N ASN A 326 14.33 -7.17 12.80
CA ASN A 326 12.98 -6.74 12.42
C ASN A 326 13.04 -5.64 11.36
N LEU A 327 12.20 -5.76 10.33
CA LEU A 327 12.20 -4.84 9.18
C LEU A 327 11.93 -3.39 9.58
N LEU A 328 11.02 -3.16 10.52
CA LEU A 328 10.69 -1.81 11.01
C LEU A 328 11.91 -1.15 11.67
N SER A 329 12.69 -1.91 12.44
CA SER A 329 13.92 -1.43 13.07
C SER A 329 15.03 -1.19 12.06
N LYS A 330 15.18 -2.09 11.08
CA LYS A 330 16.19 -1.98 10.03
C LYS A 330 16.05 -0.68 9.22
N TYR A 331 14.82 -0.22 9.01
CA TYR A 331 14.55 1.04 8.29
C TYR A 331 14.40 2.26 9.19
N ASP A 332 14.90 2.19 10.42
CA ASP A 332 14.89 3.30 11.38
C ASP A 332 13.48 3.87 11.65
N LEU A 333 12.48 3.00 11.59
CA LEU A 333 11.09 3.36 11.84
C LEU A 333 10.70 3.20 13.32
N VAL A 334 11.47 2.40 14.07
CA VAL A 334 11.23 2.10 15.49
C VAL A 334 12.09 3.00 16.36
N HIS A 335 11.43 3.84 17.14
CA HIS A 335 12.09 4.74 18.08
C HIS A 335 12.02 4.21 19.52
N PRO A 336 12.85 4.71 20.45
CA PRO A 336 12.81 4.30 21.85
C PRO A 336 11.42 4.39 22.48
N GLN A 337 10.68 5.47 22.22
CA GLN A 337 9.32 5.63 22.72
C GLN A 337 8.32 4.60 22.19
N ASP A 338 8.51 4.09 20.96
CA ASP A 338 7.66 3.04 20.39
C ASP A 338 7.83 1.74 21.17
N ARG A 339 9.08 1.34 21.44
CA ARG A 339 9.41 0.15 22.22
C ARG A 339 8.77 0.20 23.60
N GLN A 340 8.87 1.37 24.27
CA GLN A 340 8.23 1.60 25.55
C GLN A 340 6.70 1.60 25.47
N GLY A 341 6.13 2.13 24.37
CA GLY A 341 4.69 2.12 24.12
C GLY A 341 4.16 0.72 23.85
N ILE A 342 4.92 -0.12 23.13
CA ILE A 342 4.57 -1.53 22.91
C ILE A 342 4.48 -2.29 24.24
N CYS A 343 5.32 -1.97 25.24
CA CYS A 343 5.17 -2.58 26.58
C CYS A 343 3.79 -2.27 27.19
N HIS A 344 3.22 -1.11 26.94
CA HIS A 344 1.87 -0.77 27.40
C HIS A 344 0.78 -1.47 26.60
N GLN A 345 0.96 -1.63 25.29
CA GLN A 345 0.04 -2.43 24.46
C GLN A 345 0.05 -3.89 24.91
N LEU A 346 1.22 -4.46 25.10
CA LEU A 346 1.38 -5.82 25.66
C LEU A 346 0.74 -5.93 27.04
N ALA A 347 0.87 -4.91 27.91
CA ALA A 347 0.22 -4.89 29.21
C ALA A 347 -1.32 -4.82 29.10
N ASN A 348 -1.87 -4.26 28.03
CA ASN A 348 -3.32 -4.31 27.77
C ASN A 348 -3.79 -5.73 27.38
N GLU A 349 -2.99 -6.46 26.62
CA GLU A 349 -3.38 -7.72 25.99
C GLU A 349 -3.03 -8.94 26.87
N ARG A 350 -1.90 -8.84 27.60
CA ARG A 350 -1.33 -9.97 28.37
C ARG A 350 -1.55 -9.82 29.86
N ARG A 351 -2.09 -10.85 30.48
CA ARG A 351 -2.34 -10.89 31.93
C ARG A 351 -1.08 -11.07 32.75
N ASP A 352 -0.05 -11.70 32.19
CA ASP A 352 1.24 -11.97 32.83
C ASP A 352 2.14 -10.73 32.92
N ILE A 353 1.83 -9.66 32.23
CA ILE A 353 2.52 -8.37 32.37
C ILE A 353 1.81 -7.55 33.46
N VAL A 354 2.38 -7.57 34.64
CA VAL A 354 1.98 -6.76 35.79
C VAL A 354 3.18 -6.00 36.35
N TRP A 355 2.96 -4.83 36.85
CA TRP A 355 4.05 -4.04 37.43
C TRP A 355 4.21 -4.30 38.93
N THR A 356 3.16 -4.61 39.64
CA THR A 356 3.18 -4.88 41.08
C THR A 356 3.90 -6.18 41.43
N ASN A 357 4.47 -6.24 42.63
CA ASN A 357 5.09 -7.45 43.18
C ASN A 357 4.08 -8.46 43.71
N THR A 358 2.91 -7.97 44.09
CA THR A 358 1.77 -8.83 44.51
C THR A 358 0.85 -9.09 43.33
N ASN A 359 0.61 -10.38 43.09
CA ASN A 359 -0.41 -10.84 42.11
C ASN A 359 -1.81 -10.56 42.62
#